data_17cb34ea53e2b1b9f9794577190f2fb7
#
_entry.id   17cb34ea53e2b1b9f9794577190f2fb7
#
_cell.length_a   1.000
_cell.length_b   1.000
_cell.length_c   1.000
_cell.angle_alpha   90.00
_cell.angle_beta   90.00
_cell.angle_gamma   90.00
#
_symmetry.space_group_name_H-M   'P 1'
#
loop_
_entity.id
_entity.type
_entity.pdbx_description
1 polymer ?
#
loop_
_entity_poly.entity_id
_entity_poly.type
_entity_poly.pdbx_seq_one_letter_code
_entity_poly.pdbx_strand_id
1 'polypeptide(L)' 'MKTAIKGKWSLRPPRVAGYWFVSQLRRGKRHVQICEVKEYRRQWQWSFIDGLTWNNTDDYPKYQWLGPLIPPV' A
#
# COMPACT_ATOMS: atom_id res chain seq x y z
N MET A 1 -7.65 -6.35 21.15
CA MET A 1 -8.05 -7.32 20.14
C MET A 1 -7.19 -7.19 18.92
N LYS A 2 -6.72 -8.30 18.41
CA LYS A 2 -5.82 -8.28 17.26
C LYS A 2 -6.63 -8.29 15.99
N THR A 3 -6.43 -7.28 15.17
CA THR A 3 -6.89 -7.34 13.79
C THR A 3 -6.04 -8.36 13.06
N ALA A 4 -6.65 -9.43 12.63
CA ALA A 4 -5.91 -10.46 11.89
C ALA A 4 -5.70 -9.98 10.47
N ILE A 5 -4.64 -9.24 10.25
CA ILE A 5 -4.16 -8.99 8.89
C ILE A 5 -3.39 -10.22 8.49
N LYS A 6 -4.03 -11.05 7.67
CA LYS A 6 -3.38 -12.26 7.17
C LYS A 6 -2.50 -11.88 5.98
N GLY A 7 -1.29 -12.37 5.98
CA GLY A 7 -0.34 -12.13 4.91
C GLY A 7 0.97 -11.57 5.43
N LYS A 8 1.94 -11.53 4.56
CA LYS A 8 3.27 -11.03 4.91
C LYS A 8 3.46 -9.64 4.34
N TRP A 9 3.95 -8.75 5.16
CA TRP A 9 4.40 -7.45 4.70
C TRP A 9 5.58 -7.61 3.76
N SER A 10 5.54 -6.92 2.62
CA SER A 10 6.57 -7.00 1.61
C SER A 10 7.17 -5.62 1.36
N LEU A 11 8.49 -5.58 1.23
CA LEU A 11 9.19 -4.36 0.79
C LEU A 11 9.10 -4.16 -0.72
N ARG A 12 8.62 -5.15 -1.47
CA ARG A 12 8.46 -5.03 -2.91
C ARG A 12 7.28 -4.11 -3.21
N PRO A 13 7.48 -3.09 -4.04
CA PRO A 13 6.39 -2.22 -4.43
C PRO A 13 5.29 -3.00 -5.16
N PRO A 14 4.01 -2.62 -4.97
CA PRO A 14 2.90 -3.31 -5.63
C PRO A 14 2.99 -3.24 -7.15
N ARG A 15 2.64 -4.35 -7.79
CA ARG A 15 2.57 -4.46 -9.25
C ARG A 15 1.21 -5.00 -9.70
N VAL A 16 0.20 -4.85 -8.87
CA VAL A 16 -1.17 -5.26 -9.15
C VAL A 16 -2.08 -4.13 -8.72
N ALA A 17 -2.98 -3.71 -9.60
CA ALA A 17 -3.94 -2.65 -9.29
C ALA A 17 -4.94 -3.12 -8.24
N GLY A 18 -5.41 -2.20 -7.42
CA GLY A 18 -6.39 -2.48 -6.39
C GLY A 18 -6.08 -1.73 -5.11
N TYR A 19 -6.74 -2.17 -4.03
CA TYR A 19 -6.50 -1.60 -2.71
C TYR A 19 -5.46 -2.41 -1.97
N TRP A 20 -4.62 -1.72 -1.23
CA TRP A 20 -3.51 -2.30 -0.49
C TRP A 20 -3.42 -1.66 0.88
N PHE A 21 -2.91 -2.42 1.85
CA PHE A 21 -2.37 -1.80 3.06
C PHE A 21 -0.96 -1.33 2.79
N VAL A 22 -0.66 -0.11 3.21
CA VAL A 22 0.69 0.43 3.19
C VAL A 22 1.10 0.75 4.63
N SER A 23 2.33 0.42 4.97
CA SER A 23 2.85 0.59 6.32
C SER A 23 4.16 1.36 6.26
N GLN A 24 4.30 2.29 7.19
CA GLN A 24 5.55 3.01 7.39
C GLN A 24 5.91 3.00 8.86
N LEU A 25 7.20 3.00 9.16
CA LEU A 25 7.68 3.13 10.52
C LEU A 25 8.01 4.59 10.80
N ARG A 26 7.42 5.12 11.87
CA ARG A 26 7.73 6.46 12.37
C ARG A 26 8.05 6.34 13.84
N ARG A 27 9.26 6.74 14.21
CA ARG A 27 9.71 6.73 15.60
C ARG A 27 9.49 5.36 16.26
N GLY A 28 9.79 4.29 15.51
CA GLY A 28 9.64 2.93 15.99
C GLY A 28 8.23 2.39 16.00
N LYS A 29 7.24 3.16 15.56
CA LYS A 29 5.84 2.72 15.51
C LYS A 29 5.41 2.51 14.07
N ARG A 30 4.67 1.43 13.85
CA ARG A 30 4.14 1.11 12.53
C ARG A 30 2.80 1.82 12.33
N HIS A 31 2.73 2.60 11.28
CA HIS A 31 1.50 3.26 10.86
C HIS A 31 0.97 2.58 9.61
N VAL A 32 -0.26 2.06 9.68
CA VAL A 32 -0.88 1.30 8.61
C VAL A 32 -2.05 2.11 8.07
N GLN A 33 -2.11 2.21 6.75
CA GLN A 33 -3.21 2.91 6.07
C GLN A 33 -3.61 2.11 4.84
N ILE A 34 -4.84 2.35 4.37
CA ILE A 34 -5.30 1.77 3.11
C ILE A 34 -4.97 2.76 2.00
N CYS A 35 -4.47 2.23 0.90
CA CYS A 35 -4.19 3.02 -0.29
C CYS A 35 -4.77 2.34 -1.52
N GLU A 36 -4.84 3.08 -2.61
CA GLU A 36 -5.16 2.55 -3.92
C GLU A 36 -3.89 2.51 -4.75
N VAL A 37 -3.70 1.42 -5.51
CA VAL A 37 -2.57 1.25 -6.41
C VAL A 37 -3.11 1.10 -7.82
N LYS A 38 -2.51 1.80 -8.76
CA LYS A 38 -2.85 1.68 -10.17
C LYS A 38 -1.60 1.85 -11.03
N GLU A 39 -1.68 1.35 -12.26
CA GLU A 39 -0.66 1.63 -13.26
C GLU A 39 -1.10 2.83 -14.10
N TYR A 40 -0.16 3.76 -14.30
CA TYR A 40 -0.39 4.93 -15.14
C TYR A 40 0.89 5.22 -15.93
N ARG A 41 0.78 5.21 -17.25
CA ARG A 41 1.91 5.45 -18.16
C ARG A 41 3.12 4.56 -17.85
N ARG A 42 2.86 3.27 -17.63
CA ARG A 42 3.88 2.26 -17.31
C ARG A 42 4.59 2.49 -15.98
N GLN A 43 4.01 3.31 -15.11
CA GLN A 43 4.49 3.49 -13.75
C GLN A 43 3.44 3.04 -12.76
N TRP A 44 3.87 2.36 -11.72
CA TRP A 44 2.98 1.98 -10.63
C TRP A 44 2.90 3.12 -9.64
N GLN A 45 1.68 3.56 -9.36
CA GLN A 45 1.42 4.70 -8.50
C GLN A 45 0.46 4.31 -7.39
N TRP A 46 0.57 4.99 -6.28
CA TRP A 46 -0.30 4.80 -5.14
C TRP A 46 -0.78 6.13 -4.60
N SER A 47 -1.96 6.09 -3.98
CA SER A 47 -2.53 7.26 -3.31
C SER A 47 -3.32 6.78 -2.10
N PHE A 48 -3.38 7.61 -1.08
CA PHE A 48 -4.36 7.39 -0.04
C PHE A 48 -5.77 7.43 -0.61
N ILE A 49 -6.74 6.95 0.15
CA ILE A 49 -8.12 6.80 -0.33
C ILE A 49 -8.72 8.11 -0.83
N ASP A 50 -8.23 9.25 -0.34
CA ASP A 50 -8.70 10.56 -0.81
C ASP A 50 -8.39 10.82 -2.29
N GLY A 51 -7.41 10.12 -2.86
CA GLY A 51 -7.07 10.26 -4.27
C GLY A 51 -6.47 11.59 -4.68
N LEU A 52 -6.07 12.44 -3.72
CA LEU A 52 -5.63 13.80 -4.02
C LEU A 52 -4.21 13.85 -4.57
N THR A 53 -3.36 12.91 -4.18
CA THR A 53 -1.96 12.92 -4.59
C THR A 53 -1.54 11.51 -4.96
N TRP A 54 -0.98 11.36 -6.16
CA TRP A 54 -0.47 10.07 -6.64
C TRP A 54 1.04 10.10 -6.63
N ASN A 55 1.62 9.03 -6.11
CA ASN A 55 3.06 8.89 -5.93
C ASN A 55 3.53 7.61 -6.60
N ASN A 56 4.76 7.61 -7.10
CA ASN A 56 5.35 6.39 -7.64
C ASN A 56 5.69 5.44 -6.49
N THR A 57 5.31 4.16 -6.63
CA THR A 57 5.59 3.18 -5.58
C THR A 57 7.08 3.01 -5.36
N ASP A 58 7.88 3.15 -6.41
CA ASP A 58 9.33 2.96 -6.31
C ASP A 58 10.05 4.08 -5.53
N ASP A 59 9.38 5.19 -5.28
CA ASP A 59 9.96 6.29 -4.51
C ASP A 59 9.89 6.07 -3.00
N TYR A 60 9.31 4.95 -2.56
CA TYR A 60 9.09 4.66 -1.15
C TYR A 60 9.67 3.30 -0.77
N PRO A 61 11.00 3.14 -0.87
CA PRO A 61 11.61 1.82 -0.71
C PRO A 61 11.54 1.27 0.72
N LYS A 62 11.26 2.11 1.70
CA LYS A 62 11.14 1.67 3.10
C LYS A 62 9.73 1.34 3.52
N TYR A 63 8.74 1.59 2.65
CA TYR A 63 7.37 1.25 2.94
C TYR A 63 7.16 -0.24 2.74
N GLN A 64 6.24 -0.79 3.51
CA GLN A 64 5.84 -2.18 3.38
C GLN A 64 4.39 -2.25 2.90
N TRP A 65 4.10 -3.27 2.12
CA TRP A 65 2.84 -3.39 1.41
C TRP A 65 2.21 -4.74 1.69
N LEU A 66 0.89 -4.77 1.77
CA LEU A 66 0.13 -5.99 1.93
C LEU A 66 -1.12 -5.90 1.07
N GLY A 67 -1.28 -6.83 0.13
CA GLY A 67 -2.42 -6.86 -0.75
C GLY A 67 -2.18 -7.70 -1.99
N PRO A 68 -2.98 -7.52 -3.04
CA PRO A 68 -4.14 -6.62 -3.08
C PRO A 68 -5.27 -7.13 -2.20
N LEU A 69 -6.04 -6.21 -1.65
CA LEU A 69 -7.18 -6.54 -0.82
C LEU A 69 -8.36 -6.86 -1.74
N ILE A 70 -9.06 -7.95 -1.44
CA ILE A 70 -10.24 -8.32 -2.20
C ILE A 70 -11.42 -7.63 -1.52
N PRO A 71 -12.12 -6.72 -2.21
CA PRO A 71 -13.27 -6.07 -1.61
C PRO A 71 -14.36 -7.10 -1.33
N PRO A 72 -15.12 -6.95 -0.25
CA PRO A 72 -16.27 -7.82 -0.02
C PRO A 72 -17.28 -7.62 -1.15
N VAL A 73 -17.76 -8.74 -1.64
CA VAL A 73 -18.76 -8.75 -2.72
C VAL A 73 -20.15 -8.72 -2.09
#